data_cfd7574790b2f7f6701b4934345b79df
#
_entry.id   cfd7574790b2f7f6701b4934345b79df
#
_cell.length_a   1.000
_cell.length_b   1.000
_cell.length_c   1.000
_cell.angle_alpha   90.00
_cell.angle_beta   90.00
_cell.angle_gamma   90.00
#
_symmetry.space_group_name_H-M   'P 1'
#
loop_
_entity.id
_entity.type
_entity.pdbx_description
1 polymer ?
#
loop_
_entity_poly.entity_id
_entity_poly.type
_entity_poly.pdbx_seq_one_letter_code
_entity_poly.pdbx_strand_id
1 'polypeptide(L)'
;MDVSKRTGVLDPANGHDGMYWGWNNGYIHFKMEGTSPQAPVDVTGVRKYRYHIGGFGGYSAPTINNIKTVTIDLRSRGVAQVRNGRRANIHVFADIDKVLSGNTQVSISTNSSVMFSEYSTN
;
A
#
# COMPACT_ATOMS: atom_id res chain seq x y z
N MET A 1 6.97 14.40 -5.82
CA MET A 1 5.81 15.01 -5.10
C MET A 1 6.35 15.97 -4.08
N ASP A 2 5.90 17.22 -4.08
CA ASP A 2 6.42 18.26 -3.18
C ASP A 2 5.98 18.00 -1.73
N VAL A 3 6.92 17.73 -0.84
CA VAL A 3 6.70 17.41 0.58
C VAL A 3 6.04 18.57 1.33
N SER A 4 6.32 19.81 0.94
CA SER A 4 5.80 21.00 1.62
C SER A 4 4.28 21.21 1.45
N LYS A 5 3.66 20.49 0.52
CA LYS A 5 2.23 20.59 0.22
C LYS A 5 1.39 19.44 0.78
N ARG A 6 1.98 18.62 1.62
CA ARG A 6 1.29 17.45 2.17
C ARG A 6 0.60 17.82 3.46
N THR A 7 -0.64 17.41 3.61
CA THR A 7 -1.47 17.66 4.78
C THR A 7 -2.21 16.40 5.20
N GLY A 8 -2.66 16.35 6.44
CA GLY A 8 -3.41 15.23 6.98
C GLY A 8 -2.57 13.96 7.06
N VAL A 9 -3.12 12.84 6.61
CA VAL A 9 -2.45 11.52 6.64
C VAL A 9 -1.23 11.42 5.73
N LEU A 10 -1.05 12.35 4.80
CA LEU A 10 0.11 12.41 3.91
C LEU A 10 1.22 13.33 4.44
N ASP A 11 1.01 13.98 5.59
CA ASP A 11 2.01 14.86 6.20
C ASP A 11 3.00 14.01 7.02
N PRO A 12 4.29 13.94 6.60
CA PRO A 12 5.29 13.17 7.34
C PRO A 12 5.57 13.73 8.74
N ALA A 13 5.28 15.00 8.99
CA ALA A 13 5.49 15.62 10.29
C ALA A 13 4.47 15.16 11.34
N ASN A 14 3.30 14.71 10.91
CA ASN A 14 2.27 14.22 11.83
C ASN A 14 2.55 12.85 12.43
N GLY A 15 3.44 12.06 11.82
CA GLY A 15 3.97 10.78 12.36
C GLY A 15 2.93 9.71 12.72
N HIS A 16 1.64 9.98 12.49
CA HIS A 16 0.54 9.19 13.04
C HIS A 16 0.10 8.02 12.17
N ASP A 17 0.42 8.03 10.90
CA ASP A 17 -0.13 7.07 9.96
C ASP A 17 0.77 5.87 9.67
N GLY A 18 2.07 5.99 9.99
CA GLY A 18 3.04 4.96 9.67
C GLY A 18 3.15 4.65 8.18
N MET A 19 2.73 5.59 7.33
CA MET A 19 2.71 5.44 5.87
C MET A 19 3.84 6.23 5.19
N TYR A 20 4.84 6.63 5.97
CA TYR A 20 6.00 7.34 5.48
C TYR A 20 7.27 6.85 6.17
N TRP A 21 8.28 6.51 5.36
CA TRP A 21 9.61 6.16 5.86
C TRP A 21 10.49 7.42 5.92
N GLY A 22 10.62 8.00 7.11
CA GLY A 22 11.46 9.18 7.32
C GLY A 22 12.93 8.93 6.95
N TRP A 23 13.46 7.75 7.25
CA TRP A 23 14.84 7.35 6.95
C TRP A 23 15.12 7.25 5.44
N ASN A 24 14.11 6.96 4.62
CA ASN A 24 14.23 6.79 3.17
C ASN A 24 13.55 7.91 2.38
N ASN A 25 12.87 8.82 3.06
CA ASN A 25 12.10 9.91 2.45
C ASN A 25 11.11 9.42 1.37
N GLY A 26 10.42 8.33 1.65
CA GLY A 26 9.49 7.69 0.72
C GLY A 26 8.17 7.29 1.36
N TYR A 27 7.08 7.34 0.58
CA TYR A 27 5.77 6.89 1.03
C TYR A 27 5.61 5.40 0.93
N ILE A 28 4.85 4.85 1.88
CA ILE A 28 4.25 3.53 1.81
C ILE A 28 2.88 3.71 1.15
N HIS A 29 2.65 3.05 0.02
CA HIS A 29 1.39 3.16 -0.71
C HIS A 29 0.40 2.08 -0.32
N PHE A 30 0.90 0.96 0.17
CA PHE A 30 0.10 -0.14 0.70
C PHE A 30 0.80 -0.71 1.93
N LYS A 31 0.04 -0.89 3.02
CA LYS A 31 0.53 -1.46 4.26
C LYS A 31 -0.45 -2.52 4.75
N MET A 32 0.04 -3.74 4.93
CA MET A 32 -0.72 -4.86 5.48
C MET A 32 0.13 -5.57 6.51
N GLU A 33 -0.36 -5.65 7.73
CA GLU A 33 0.33 -6.29 8.86
C GLU A 33 -0.63 -7.17 9.63
N GLY A 34 -0.11 -8.25 10.18
CA GLY A 34 -0.92 -9.14 11.01
C GLY A 34 -0.15 -10.36 11.50
N THR A 35 -0.91 -11.33 11.97
CA THR A 35 -0.40 -12.63 12.39
C THR A 35 -0.97 -13.74 11.53
N SER A 36 -0.17 -14.77 11.26
CA SER A 36 -0.60 -15.94 10.50
C SER A 36 0.11 -17.19 11.04
N PRO A 37 -0.59 -18.31 11.21
CA PRO A 37 0.04 -19.56 11.57
C PRO A 37 1.10 -20.04 10.56
N GLN A 38 1.02 -19.53 9.32
CA GLN A 38 1.98 -19.84 8.26
C GLN A 38 3.26 -19.01 8.34
N ALA A 39 3.23 -17.85 9.03
CA ALA A 39 4.43 -17.03 9.17
C ALA A 39 5.48 -17.71 10.04
N PRO A 40 6.78 -17.55 9.74
CA PRO A 40 7.84 -17.94 10.65
C PRO A 40 7.69 -17.27 12.01
N VAL A 41 8.15 -17.93 13.04
CA VAL A 41 8.23 -17.35 14.39
C VAL A 41 9.34 -16.30 14.42
N ASP A 42 9.02 -15.09 14.82
CA ASP A 42 10.01 -14.02 14.99
C ASP A 42 10.75 -14.15 16.34
N VAL A 43 11.73 -13.29 16.57
CA VAL A 43 12.53 -13.27 17.79
C VAL A 43 11.72 -13.00 19.07
N THR A 44 10.49 -12.50 18.92
CA THR A 44 9.55 -12.28 20.03
C THR A 44 8.59 -13.46 20.26
N GLY A 45 8.76 -14.56 19.53
CA GLY A 45 7.91 -15.74 19.63
C GLY A 45 6.58 -15.59 18.90
N VAL A 46 6.39 -14.55 18.08
CA VAL A 46 5.14 -14.27 17.38
C VAL A 46 5.29 -14.53 15.89
N ARG A 47 4.22 -15.06 15.29
CA ARG A 47 4.13 -15.35 13.87
C ARG A 47 3.50 -14.15 13.14
N LYS A 48 4.34 -13.17 12.77
CA LYS A 48 3.91 -11.91 12.13
C LYS A 48 4.21 -11.93 10.64
N TYR A 49 3.35 -11.25 9.89
CA TYR A 49 3.67 -10.85 8.51
C TYR A 49 3.54 -9.33 8.38
N ARG A 50 4.36 -8.74 7.50
CA ARG A 50 4.39 -7.29 7.25
C ARG A 50 4.69 -7.04 5.78
N TYR A 51 3.75 -6.41 5.10
CA TYR A 51 3.91 -5.98 3.71
C TYR A 51 3.79 -4.47 3.65
N HIS A 52 4.91 -3.80 3.47
CA HIS A 52 5.01 -2.36 3.29
C HIS A 52 5.49 -2.07 1.89
N ILE A 53 4.59 -1.73 0.99
CA ILE A 53 4.86 -1.52 -0.43
C ILE A 53 4.94 -0.04 -0.73
N GLY A 54 6.11 0.40 -1.22
CA GLY A 54 6.34 1.80 -1.51
C GLY A 54 7.82 2.13 -1.67
N GLY A 55 8.22 3.33 -1.23
CA GLY A 55 9.62 3.76 -1.26
C GLY A 55 10.10 4.27 -2.61
N PHE A 56 9.23 4.37 -3.62
CA PHE A 56 9.59 4.97 -4.90
C PHE A 56 10.16 6.39 -4.70
N GLY A 57 11.33 6.62 -5.26
CA GLY A 57 12.04 7.88 -5.13
C GLY A 57 12.72 8.10 -3.77
N GLY A 58 12.88 7.06 -2.97
CA GLY A 58 13.63 7.11 -1.72
C GLY A 58 15.12 7.39 -1.93
N TYR A 59 15.76 8.02 -0.94
CA TYR A 59 17.18 8.40 -1.04
C TYR A 59 18.12 7.26 -0.67
N SER A 60 17.83 6.54 0.40
CA SER A 60 18.73 5.52 0.95
C SER A 60 18.54 4.16 0.30
N ALA A 61 17.31 3.81 -0.03
CA ALA A 61 16.95 2.58 -0.72
C ALA A 61 15.83 2.86 -1.73
N PRO A 62 16.16 3.37 -2.92
CA PRO A 62 15.17 3.66 -3.94
C PRO A 62 14.58 2.36 -4.49
N THR A 63 13.26 2.29 -4.60
CA THR A 63 12.56 1.22 -5.31
C THR A 63 12.33 1.60 -6.76
N ILE A 64 12.04 0.61 -7.60
CA ILE A 64 11.62 0.87 -8.97
C ILE A 64 10.28 1.62 -8.98
N ASN A 65 10.06 2.41 -10.02
CA ASN A 65 8.75 3.02 -10.24
C ASN A 65 7.78 2.01 -10.82
N ASN A 66 7.01 1.38 -9.96
CA ASN A 66 5.95 0.47 -10.36
C ASN A 66 4.54 1.08 -10.17
N ILE A 67 4.44 2.40 -10.20
CA ILE A 67 3.15 3.10 -10.16
C ILE A 67 2.40 2.80 -11.45
N LYS A 68 1.17 2.31 -11.33
CA LYS A 68 0.30 1.96 -12.45
C LYS A 68 -0.94 2.84 -12.45
N THR A 69 -1.39 3.20 -13.65
CA THR A 69 -2.70 3.82 -13.83
C THR A 69 -3.71 2.72 -14.11
N VAL A 70 -4.78 2.69 -13.33
CA VAL A 70 -5.90 1.79 -13.54
C VAL A 70 -7.08 2.62 -14.05
N THR A 71 -7.62 2.25 -15.20
CA THR A 71 -8.83 2.85 -15.76
C THR A 71 -10.00 1.91 -15.56
N ILE A 72 -11.03 2.37 -14.86
CA ILE A 72 -12.26 1.60 -14.62
C ILE A 72 -13.38 2.27 -15.39
N ASP A 73 -13.96 1.56 -16.36
CA ASP A 73 -15.12 2.04 -17.11
C ASP A 73 -16.40 1.82 -16.29
N LEU A 74 -17.01 2.91 -15.85
CA LEU A 74 -18.24 2.88 -15.07
C LEU A 74 -19.52 3.04 -15.91
N ARG A 75 -19.41 3.21 -17.23
CA ARG A 75 -20.58 3.48 -18.11
C ARG A 75 -21.66 2.41 -18.01
N SER A 76 -21.28 1.14 -17.82
CA SER A 76 -22.23 0.04 -17.63
C SER A 76 -22.90 0.02 -16.25
N ARG A 77 -22.41 0.82 -15.29
CA ARG A 77 -22.91 0.85 -13.90
C ARG A 77 -23.87 2.00 -13.63
N GLY A 78 -24.10 2.84 -14.61
CA GLY A 78 -24.96 4.01 -14.54
C GLY A 78 -24.19 5.32 -14.66
N VAL A 79 -24.91 6.41 -14.65
CA VAL A 79 -24.34 7.76 -14.78
C VAL A 79 -24.30 8.43 -13.42
N ALA A 80 -23.11 8.81 -12.97
CA ALA A 80 -22.96 9.65 -11.80
C ALA A 80 -23.45 11.07 -12.15
N GLN A 81 -24.48 11.54 -11.49
CA GLN A 81 -25.03 12.88 -11.71
C GLN A 81 -24.79 13.75 -10.48
N VAL A 82 -24.09 14.86 -10.69
CA VAL A 82 -23.99 15.91 -9.68
C VAL A 82 -25.16 16.85 -9.87
N ARG A 83 -26.00 16.97 -8.84
CA ARG A 83 -27.18 17.84 -8.81
C ARG A 83 -27.13 18.76 -7.60
N ASN A 84 -27.88 19.86 -7.64
CA ASN A 84 -27.98 20.75 -6.49
C ASN A 84 -28.48 19.96 -5.24
N GLY A 85 -27.74 20.07 -4.14
CA GLY A 85 -28.03 19.36 -2.89
C GLY A 85 -27.73 17.85 -2.88
N ARG A 86 -27.11 17.28 -3.94
CA ARG A 86 -26.71 15.86 -3.99
C ARG A 86 -25.27 15.69 -4.43
N ARG A 87 -24.58 14.73 -3.83
CA ARG A 87 -23.24 14.30 -4.21
C ARG A 87 -23.31 12.97 -4.96
N ALA A 88 -22.46 12.80 -5.97
CA ALA A 88 -22.25 11.51 -6.57
C ALA A 88 -21.24 10.74 -5.69
N ASN A 89 -21.56 9.48 -5.39
CA ASN A 89 -20.67 8.58 -4.68
C ASN A 89 -20.17 7.49 -5.62
N ILE A 90 -18.86 7.24 -5.57
CA ILE A 90 -18.23 6.12 -6.26
C ILE A 90 -17.72 5.16 -5.17
N HIS A 91 -18.20 3.93 -5.21
CA HIS A 91 -17.74 2.88 -4.31
C HIS A 91 -16.69 2.04 -5.04
N VAL A 92 -15.49 1.98 -4.49
CA VAL A 92 -14.40 1.16 -4.99
C VAL A 92 -14.21 -0.01 -4.03
N PHE A 93 -14.24 -1.22 -4.54
CA PHE A 93 -13.90 -2.42 -3.80
C PHE A 93 -12.48 -2.85 -4.16
N ALA A 94 -11.61 -2.95 -3.15
CA ALA A 94 -10.27 -3.48 -3.27
C ALA A 94 -10.22 -4.87 -2.64
N ASP A 95 -9.97 -5.88 -3.45
CA ASP A 95 -9.85 -7.26 -2.99
C ASP A 95 -8.43 -7.52 -2.49
N ILE A 96 -8.27 -7.52 -1.17
CA ILE A 96 -6.97 -7.69 -0.51
C ILE A 96 -6.42 -9.11 -0.67
N ASP A 97 -7.29 -10.12 -0.82
CA ASP A 97 -6.84 -11.48 -1.09
C ASP A 97 -5.95 -11.56 -2.35
N LYS A 98 -6.25 -10.72 -3.34
CA LYS A 98 -5.47 -10.64 -4.59
C LYS A 98 -4.03 -10.15 -4.42
N VAL A 99 -3.68 -9.57 -3.30
CA VAL A 99 -2.29 -9.27 -2.97
C VAL A 99 -1.48 -10.55 -2.74
N LEU A 100 -2.11 -11.57 -2.17
CA LEU A 100 -1.46 -12.85 -1.86
C LEU A 100 -1.74 -13.91 -2.94
N SER A 101 -2.94 -13.93 -3.51
CA SER A 101 -3.44 -14.96 -4.44
C SER A 101 -3.71 -14.42 -5.85
N GLY A 102 -2.91 -13.45 -6.32
CA GLY A 102 -2.98 -12.89 -7.68
C GLY A 102 -2.36 -13.81 -8.74
N ASN A 103 -1.94 -13.23 -9.86
CA ASN A 103 -1.21 -13.95 -10.92
C ASN A 103 0.12 -14.53 -10.43
N THR A 104 0.73 -13.86 -9.46
CA THR A 104 1.89 -14.36 -8.70
C THR A 104 1.42 -14.64 -7.28
N GLN A 105 1.63 -15.87 -6.82
CA GLN A 105 1.34 -16.21 -5.44
C GLN A 105 2.43 -15.71 -4.50
N VAL A 106 2.04 -15.02 -3.44
CA VAL A 106 2.93 -14.61 -2.35
C VAL A 106 2.65 -15.50 -1.15
N SER A 107 3.62 -16.33 -0.81
CA SER A 107 3.51 -17.24 0.34
C SER A 107 4.00 -16.57 1.62
N ILE A 108 3.13 -16.46 2.61
CA ILE A 108 3.48 -15.90 3.93
C ILE A 108 4.57 -16.74 4.63
N SER A 109 4.64 -18.05 4.36
CA SER A 109 5.65 -18.93 4.99
C SER A 109 7.07 -18.64 4.50
N THR A 110 7.22 -18.21 3.26
CA THR A 110 8.53 -17.90 2.63
C THR A 110 8.82 -16.42 2.58
N ASN A 111 7.78 -15.59 2.46
CA ASN A 111 7.87 -14.14 2.30
C ASN A 111 6.99 -13.44 3.34
N SER A 112 7.30 -13.60 4.62
CA SER A 112 6.53 -13.00 5.71
C SER A 112 6.77 -11.50 5.89
N SER A 113 7.83 -10.96 5.30
CA SER A 113 8.18 -9.54 5.44
C SER A 113 8.68 -8.99 4.11
N VAL A 114 8.01 -7.96 3.62
CA VAL A 114 8.42 -7.18 2.45
C VAL A 114 8.43 -5.72 2.89
N MET A 115 9.61 -5.20 3.23
CA MET A 115 9.76 -3.86 3.79
C MET A 115 10.85 -3.04 3.08
N PHE A 116 11.64 -3.67 2.19
CA PHE A 116 12.78 -3.06 1.52
C PHE A 116 12.72 -3.26 0.02
N SER A 117 13.51 -2.47 -0.69
CA SER A 117 13.51 -2.38 -2.14
C SER A 117 13.75 -3.71 -2.87
N GLU A 118 14.62 -4.56 -2.35
CA GLU A 118 14.96 -5.85 -2.98
C GLU A 118 13.78 -6.81 -3.08
N TYR A 119 12.77 -6.66 -2.22
CA TYR A 119 11.57 -7.52 -2.21
C TYR A 119 10.31 -6.81 -2.71
N SER A 120 10.36 -5.49 -2.88
CA SER A 120 9.20 -4.71 -3.32
C SER A 120 9.07 -4.59 -4.84
N THR A 121 9.95 -5.25 -5.57
CA THR A 121 10.02 -5.22 -7.04
C THR A 121 9.36 -6.43 -7.72
N ASN A 122 8.87 -7.40 -6.95
CA ASN A 122 8.25 -8.62 -7.45
C ASN A 122 6.73 -8.52 -7.58
#